data_13b0fdfe8f4d2aad1dbdcceb875c71fa
#
_entry.id   13b0fdfe8f4d2aad1dbdcceb875c71fa
#
_cell.length_a   1.000
_cell.length_b   1.000
_cell.length_c   1.000
_cell.angle_alpha   90.00
_cell.angle_beta   90.00
_cell.angle_gamma   90.00
#
_symmetry.space_group_name_H-M   'P 1'
#
loop_
_entity.id
_entity.type
_entity.pdbx_description
1 polymer ?
#
loop_
_entity_poly.entity_id
_entity_poly.type
_entity_poly.pdbx_seq_one_letter_code
_entity_poly.pdbx_strand_id
1 'polypeptide(L)'
;MGFFSSIFGTPQTSEEGKFDTLRDDGVRAMQMGELPYAEKCLKAALELRDDDKTKAFLAEVYLHMNQYDAALPLLEVLCAAHPDDKELNLLWAQTLGKLEKWEKQRDVCAALLKTDATEARALYLSAQAEKGLGDYLTAIVHLTQCTTLRPDFHSARLLRAQVLEAMGQWNEVLADTEALVETNPENEEYQFSHARALSHVGREDEAIQQFEAVLQLNPFNREAILCLGRLYESTSRRDKALKLYTEAIDLMPDFAEAYKARGGVKHQLKDDAGAAEDLKRSLELAPE
;
A
#
# COMPACT_ATOMS: atom_id res chain seq x y z
N MET A 1 42.04 48.45 -38.19
CA MET A 1 41.10 48.26 -37.07
C MET A 1 40.02 47.31 -37.51
N GLY A 2 39.84 46.20 -36.85
CA GLY A 2 38.60 45.46 -36.89
C GLY A 2 38.57 44.18 -37.70
N PHE A 3 39.38 43.14 -37.38
CA PHE A 3 39.27 41.80 -37.99
C PHE A 3 39.12 40.70 -36.91
N PHE A 4 38.54 40.98 -35.73
CA PHE A 4 38.46 40.02 -34.65
C PHE A 4 37.03 39.79 -34.09
N SER A 5 35.97 40.21 -34.80
CA SER A 5 34.61 40.06 -34.28
C SER A 5 33.72 38.96 -34.96
N SER A 6 34.29 38.06 -35.75
CA SER A 6 33.50 37.05 -36.47
C SER A 6 33.89 35.60 -36.18
N ILE A 7 34.64 35.31 -35.09
CA ILE A 7 35.08 33.92 -34.81
C ILE A 7 34.44 33.34 -33.57
N PHE A 8 33.73 34.10 -32.77
CA PHE A 8 32.93 33.60 -31.65
C PHE A 8 31.44 33.87 -31.91
N GLY A 9 30.89 33.28 -32.97
CA GLY A 9 29.48 33.01 -33.01
C GLY A 9 29.17 32.14 -31.81
N THR A 10 28.36 32.63 -30.87
CA THR A 10 27.74 31.78 -29.87
C THR A 10 27.15 30.56 -30.62
N PRO A 11 27.48 29.32 -30.24
CA PRO A 11 26.84 28.18 -30.90
C PRO A 11 25.36 28.32 -30.57
N GLN A 12 24.57 28.70 -31.60
CA GLN A 12 23.12 28.45 -31.59
C GLN A 12 23.02 26.94 -31.52
N THR A 13 22.85 26.43 -30.27
CA THR A 13 22.48 25.05 -30.07
C THR A 13 21.20 24.84 -30.88
N SER A 14 21.24 23.95 -31.88
CA SER A 14 20.05 23.60 -32.63
C SER A 14 18.93 23.20 -31.65
N GLU A 15 17.67 23.35 -32.05
CA GLU A 15 16.55 22.90 -31.19
C GLU A 15 16.73 21.46 -30.74
N GLU A 16 17.27 20.63 -31.64
CA GLU A 16 17.64 19.24 -31.34
C GLU A 16 18.70 19.13 -30.25
N GLY A 17 19.77 19.92 -30.30
CA GLY A 17 20.78 19.94 -29.27
C GLY A 17 20.27 20.45 -27.92
N LYS A 18 19.28 21.37 -27.93
CA LYS A 18 18.60 21.80 -26.69
C LYS A 18 17.73 20.71 -26.12
N PHE A 19 16.96 19.99 -26.98
CA PHE A 19 16.15 18.86 -26.57
C PHE A 19 17.00 17.79 -25.91
N ASP A 20 18.08 17.34 -26.57
CA ASP A 20 18.95 16.30 -26.04
C ASP A 20 19.58 16.70 -24.69
N THR A 21 20.03 17.95 -24.57
CA THR A 21 20.60 18.47 -23.31
C THR A 21 19.56 18.41 -22.19
N LEU A 22 18.35 18.91 -22.44
CA LEU A 22 17.28 18.93 -21.41
C LEU A 22 16.85 17.52 -21.02
N ARG A 23 16.71 16.61 -22.00
CA ARG A 23 16.38 15.20 -21.70
C ARG A 23 17.48 14.56 -20.86
N ASP A 24 18.73 14.70 -21.25
CA ASP A 24 19.86 14.05 -20.59
C ASP A 24 20.10 14.62 -19.18
N ASP A 25 19.90 15.94 -18.99
CA ASP A 25 19.92 16.57 -17.67
C ASP A 25 18.77 16.06 -16.79
N GLY A 26 17.58 15.91 -17.38
CA GLY A 26 16.43 15.34 -16.67
C GLY A 26 16.66 13.89 -16.23
N VAL A 27 17.20 13.05 -17.10
CA VAL A 27 17.54 11.65 -16.78
C VAL A 27 18.61 11.58 -15.70
N ARG A 28 19.66 12.41 -15.80
CA ARG A 28 20.71 12.48 -14.79
C ARG A 28 20.16 12.91 -13.43
N ALA A 29 19.31 13.93 -13.41
CA ALA A 29 18.67 14.42 -12.19
C ALA A 29 17.78 13.34 -11.56
N MET A 30 17.02 12.58 -12.37
CA MET A 30 16.23 11.45 -11.90
C MET A 30 17.10 10.38 -11.23
N GLN A 31 18.24 10.03 -11.83
CA GLN A 31 19.19 9.06 -11.27
C GLN A 31 19.83 9.56 -9.95
N MET A 32 19.97 10.86 -9.78
CA MET A 32 20.49 11.50 -8.55
C MET A 32 19.39 11.70 -7.48
N GLY A 33 18.14 11.38 -7.78
CA GLY A 33 17.00 11.59 -6.89
C GLY A 33 16.48 13.04 -6.84
N GLU A 34 16.98 13.92 -7.72
CA GLU A 34 16.55 15.31 -7.84
C GLU A 34 15.26 15.42 -8.67
N LEU A 35 14.20 14.73 -8.20
CA LEU A 35 12.97 14.54 -8.96
C LEU A 35 12.28 15.83 -9.43
N PRO A 36 12.19 16.93 -8.63
CA PRO A 36 11.58 18.18 -9.11
C PRO A 36 12.39 18.85 -10.25
N TYR A 37 13.71 18.70 -10.24
CA TYR A 37 14.54 19.22 -11.33
C TYR A 37 14.45 18.33 -12.58
N ALA A 38 14.39 17.01 -12.40
CA ALA A 38 14.15 16.06 -13.48
C ALA A 38 12.81 16.35 -14.20
N GLU A 39 11.73 16.56 -13.45
CA GLU A 39 10.41 16.95 -13.98
C GLU A 39 10.52 18.20 -14.85
N LYS A 40 11.15 19.26 -14.33
CA LYS A 40 11.32 20.52 -15.04
C LYS A 40 12.06 20.35 -16.38
N CYS A 41 13.17 19.61 -16.37
CA CYS A 41 13.98 19.37 -17.55
C CYS A 41 13.23 18.53 -18.59
N LEU A 42 12.58 17.44 -18.17
CA LEU A 42 11.86 16.55 -19.07
C LEU A 42 10.63 17.22 -19.68
N LYS A 43 9.88 18.02 -18.90
CA LYS A 43 8.78 18.86 -19.43
C LYS A 43 9.28 19.84 -20.50
N ALA A 44 10.36 20.56 -20.20
CA ALA A 44 10.94 21.50 -21.17
C ALA A 44 11.46 20.79 -22.44
N ALA A 45 11.97 19.57 -22.32
CA ALA A 45 12.32 18.75 -23.48
C ALA A 45 11.09 18.39 -24.31
N LEU A 46 9.98 17.98 -23.67
CA LEU A 46 8.73 17.64 -24.36
C LEU A 46 8.05 18.83 -25.03
N GLU A 47 8.27 20.05 -24.55
CA GLU A 47 7.83 21.28 -25.23
C GLU A 47 8.56 21.50 -26.58
N LEU A 48 9.79 21.02 -26.71
CA LEU A 48 10.58 21.13 -27.93
C LEU A 48 10.28 19.99 -28.92
N ARG A 49 10.05 18.78 -28.41
CA ARG A 49 9.80 17.61 -29.23
C ARG A 49 8.96 16.57 -28.49
N ASP A 50 7.91 16.11 -29.13
CA ASP A 50 7.14 14.96 -28.65
C ASP A 50 7.95 13.67 -28.83
N ASP A 51 8.33 13.03 -27.72
CA ASP A 51 9.24 11.88 -27.70
C ASP A 51 8.82 10.86 -26.64
N ASP A 52 8.53 9.63 -27.07
CA ASP A 52 8.00 8.60 -26.18
C ASP A 52 8.99 8.19 -25.08
N LYS A 53 10.30 8.21 -25.36
CA LYS A 53 11.30 7.92 -24.33
C LYS A 53 11.31 8.99 -23.24
N THR A 54 11.20 10.25 -23.64
CA THR A 54 11.12 11.37 -22.70
C THR A 54 9.83 11.33 -21.89
N LYS A 55 8.69 10.95 -22.50
CA LYS A 55 7.42 10.72 -21.78
C LYS A 55 7.58 9.59 -20.77
N ALA A 56 8.26 8.50 -21.12
CA ALA A 56 8.50 7.39 -20.22
C ALA A 56 9.32 7.81 -18.98
N PHE A 57 10.41 8.56 -19.18
CA PHE A 57 11.18 9.12 -18.07
C PHE A 57 10.36 10.07 -17.18
N LEU A 58 9.53 10.92 -17.80
CA LEU A 58 8.68 11.83 -17.05
C LEU A 58 7.61 11.07 -16.25
N ALA A 59 7.02 10.03 -16.81
CA ALA A 59 6.09 9.15 -16.12
C ALA A 59 6.77 8.47 -14.92
N GLU A 60 8.00 7.97 -15.09
CA GLU A 60 8.79 7.37 -14.02
C GLU A 60 9.09 8.38 -12.91
N VAL A 61 9.47 9.62 -13.24
CA VAL A 61 9.65 10.70 -12.26
C VAL A 61 8.36 10.93 -11.46
N TYR A 62 7.20 11.02 -12.12
CA TYR A 62 5.92 11.20 -11.43
C TYR A 62 5.59 10.01 -10.51
N LEU A 63 5.85 8.78 -10.95
CA LEU A 63 5.64 7.60 -10.10
C LEU A 63 6.53 7.62 -8.85
N HIS A 64 7.80 8.00 -8.99
CA HIS A 64 8.71 8.17 -7.85
C HIS A 64 8.27 9.30 -6.89
N MET A 65 7.57 10.31 -7.41
CA MET A 65 6.98 11.39 -6.61
C MET A 65 5.60 11.03 -6.05
N ASN A 66 5.08 9.83 -6.30
CA ASN A 66 3.70 9.40 -6.00
C ASN A 66 2.61 10.29 -6.66
N GLN A 67 2.95 10.96 -7.75
CA GLN A 67 2.02 11.80 -8.52
C GLN A 67 1.33 10.98 -9.61
N TYR A 68 0.52 10.00 -9.19
CA TYR A 68 -0.11 9.03 -10.08
C TYR A 68 -1.05 9.67 -11.12
N ASP A 69 -1.77 10.74 -10.74
CA ASP A 69 -2.64 11.48 -11.67
C ASP A 69 -1.87 12.16 -12.79
N ALA A 70 -0.63 12.61 -12.54
CA ALA A 70 0.23 13.19 -13.55
C ALA A 70 0.91 12.12 -14.44
N ALA A 71 1.21 10.95 -13.87
CA ALA A 71 1.80 9.83 -14.60
C ALA A 71 0.79 9.18 -15.57
N LEU A 72 -0.48 9.06 -15.16
CA LEU A 72 -1.50 8.30 -15.87
C LEU A 72 -1.67 8.70 -17.35
N PRO A 73 -1.86 9.99 -17.72
CA PRO A 73 -2.04 10.37 -19.13
C PRO A 73 -0.82 10.05 -20.00
N LEU A 74 0.40 10.09 -19.45
CA LEU A 74 1.61 9.71 -20.18
C LEU A 74 1.63 8.21 -20.43
N LEU A 75 1.28 7.40 -19.42
CA LEU A 75 1.21 5.94 -19.54
C LEU A 75 0.11 5.53 -20.53
N GLU A 76 -1.05 6.18 -20.54
CA GLU A 76 -2.12 5.90 -21.50
C GLU A 76 -1.67 6.13 -22.94
N VAL A 77 -0.96 7.24 -23.21
CA VAL A 77 -0.40 7.52 -24.55
C VAL A 77 0.66 6.49 -24.93
N LEU A 78 1.57 6.18 -24.02
CA LEU A 78 2.65 5.21 -24.27
C LEU A 78 2.12 3.79 -24.52
N CYS A 79 1.16 3.32 -23.70
CA CYS A 79 0.53 2.01 -23.89
C CYS A 79 -0.26 1.93 -25.21
N ALA A 80 -0.90 3.02 -25.63
CA ALA A 80 -1.57 3.08 -26.94
C ALA A 80 -0.58 3.00 -28.12
N ALA A 81 0.62 3.59 -27.98
CA ALA A 81 1.68 3.53 -28.98
C ALA A 81 2.41 2.17 -28.98
N HIS A 82 2.52 1.53 -27.83
CA HIS A 82 3.26 0.28 -27.62
C HIS A 82 2.39 -0.79 -26.92
N PRO A 83 1.30 -1.26 -27.56
CA PRO A 83 0.31 -2.14 -26.93
C PRO A 83 0.88 -3.51 -26.51
N ASP A 84 1.94 -3.96 -27.16
CA ASP A 84 2.59 -5.25 -26.89
C ASP A 84 3.66 -5.16 -25.78
N ASP A 85 3.96 -3.97 -25.26
CA ASP A 85 4.92 -3.80 -24.17
C ASP A 85 4.28 -4.23 -22.85
N LYS A 86 4.62 -5.45 -22.42
CA LYS A 86 4.08 -6.04 -21.19
C LYS A 86 4.44 -5.23 -19.93
N GLU A 87 5.69 -4.77 -19.82
CA GLU A 87 6.14 -4.04 -18.63
C GLU A 87 5.42 -2.69 -18.51
N LEU A 88 5.26 -1.99 -19.62
CA LEU A 88 4.53 -0.73 -19.67
C LEU A 88 3.05 -0.91 -19.31
N ASN A 89 2.39 -1.94 -19.83
CA ASN A 89 1.00 -2.23 -19.48
C ASN A 89 0.82 -2.65 -18.01
N LEU A 90 1.78 -3.38 -17.43
CA LEU A 90 1.78 -3.69 -15.99
C LEU A 90 1.95 -2.44 -15.12
N LEU A 91 2.82 -1.52 -15.53
CA LEU A 91 3.02 -0.25 -14.86
C LEU A 91 1.76 0.62 -14.91
N TRP A 92 1.10 0.65 -16.07
CA TRP A 92 -0.19 1.32 -16.24
C TRP A 92 -1.26 0.72 -15.33
N ALA A 93 -1.42 -0.61 -15.32
CA ALA A 93 -2.35 -1.30 -14.44
C ALA A 93 -2.08 -1.01 -12.96
N GLN A 94 -0.80 -1.00 -12.54
CA GLN A 94 -0.42 -0.66 -11.18
C GLN A 94 -0.79 0.79 -10.82
N THR A 95 -0.56 1.74 -11.74
CA THR A 95 -0.91 3.15 -11.56
C THR A 95 -2.41 3.34 -11.44
N LEU A 96 -3.20 2.64 -12.27
CA LEU A 96 -4.65 2.64 -12.18
C LEU A 96 -5.15 2.14 -10.81
N GLY A 97 -4.52 1.09 -10.27
CA GLY A 97 -4.81 0.58 -8.94
C GLY A 97 -4.49 1.56 -7.81
N LYS A 98 -3.41 2.36 -7.95
CA LYS A 98 -3.08 3.43 -6.99
C LYS A 98 -4.10 4.57 -6.99
N LEU A 99 -4.79 4.76 -8.11
CA LEU A 99 -5.85 5.75 -8.30
C LEU A 99 -7.26 5.17 -8.13
N GLU A 100 -7.35 3.93 -7.66
CA GLU A 100 -8.63 3.21 -7.45
C GLU A 100 -9.52 3.16 -8.70
N LYS A 101 -8.91 3.20 -9.89
CA LYS A 101 -9.61 3.09 -11.19
C LYS A 101 -9.78 1.61 -11.56
N TRP A 102 -10.55 0.91 -10.73
CA TRP A 102 -10.63 -0.55 -10.70
C TRP A 102 -11.11 -1.18 -12.00
N GLU A 103 -12.14 -0.62 -12.66
CA GLU A 103 -12.65 -1.14 -13.92
C GLU A 103 -11.58 -1.09 -15.03
N LYS A 104 -10.89 0.05 -15.17
CA LYS A 104 -9.81 0.18 -16.16
C LYS A 104 -8.64 -0.74 -15.85
N GLN A 105 -8.26 -0.85 -14.56
CA GLN A 105 -7.21 -1.77 -14.13
C GLN A 105 -7.53 -3.21 -14.51
N ARG A 106 -8.75 -3.67 -14.22
CA ARG A 106 -9.22 -5.01 -14.59
C ARG A 106 -9.15 -5.23 -16.09
N ASP A 107 -9.60 -4.27 -16.91
CA ASP A 107 -9.61 -4.38 -18.36
C ASP A 107 -8.18 -4.49 -18.94
N VAL A 108 -7.23 -3.70 -18.44
CA VAL A 108 -5.80 -3.79 -18.81
C VAL A 108 -5.23 -5.15 -18.41
N CYS A 109 -5.48 -5.61 -17.18
CA CYS A 109 -5.03 -6.92 -16.73
C CYS A 109 -5.64 -8.06 -17.55
N ALA A 110 -6.93 -7.97 -17.92
CA ALA A 110 -7.59 -8.95 -18.77
C ALA A 110 -6.96 -9.04 -20.17
N ALA A 111 -6.50 -7.91 -20.72
CA ALA A 111 -5.76 -7.91 -21.99
C ALA A 111 -4.39 -8.58 -21.85
N LEU A 112 -3.65 -8.30 -20.77
CA LEU A 112 -2.38 -8.96 -20.46
C LEU A 112 -2.55 -10.47 -20.28
N LEU A 113 -3.57 -10.91 -19.54
CA LEU A 113 -3.84 -12.33 -19.28
C LEU A 113 -4.34 -13.09 -20.50
N LYS A 114 -4.91 -12.43 -21.51
CA LYS A 114 -5.19 -13.04 -22.82
C LYS A 114 -3.91 -13.41 -23.58
N THR A 115 -2.85 -12.63 -23.40
CA THR A 115 -1.56 -12.86 -24.05
C THR A 115 -0.71 -13.86 -23.27
N ASP A 116 -0.70 -13.73 -21.93
CA ASP A 116 0.03 -14.62 -21.02
C ASP A 116 -0.83 -14.88 -19.77
N ALA A 117 -1.58 -15.97 -19.80
CA ALA A 117 -2.46 -16.38 -18.70
C ALA A 117 -1.72 -16.73 -17.38
N THR A 118 -0.39 -16.82 -17.44
CA THR A 118 0.47 -17.18 -16.29
C THR A 118 1.28 -16.00 -15.75
N GLU A 119 1.05 -14.78 -16.26
CA GLU A 119 1.74 -13.59 -15.74
C GLU A 119 1.25 -13.28 -14.32
N ALA A 120 2.06 -13.66 -13.33
CA ALA A 120 1.69 -13.57 -11.92
C ALA A 120 1.38 -12.13 -11.45
N ARG A 121 2.08 -11.12 -12.01
CA ARG A 121 1.81 -9.71 -11.66
C ARG A 121 0.45 -9.25 -12.22
N ALA A 122 0.10 -9.68 -13.44
CA ALA A 122 -1.20 -9.37 -14.02
C ALA A 122 -2.34 -10.04 -13.23
N LEU A 123 -2.16 -11.30 -12.80
CA LEU A 123 -3.11 -11.99 -11.92
C LEU A 123 -3.29 -11.26 -10.59
N TYR A 124 -2.21 -10.83 -9.96
CA TYR A 124 -2.24 -10.07 -8.71
C TYR A 124 -2.96 -8.72 -8.87
N LEU A 125 -2.61 -7.95 -9.93
CA LEU A 125 -3.23 -6.65 -10.19
C LEU A 125 -4.71 -6.78 -10.59
N SER A 126 -5.08 -7.85 -11.33
CA SER A 126 -6.48 -8.17 -11.62
C SER A 126 -7.26 -8.43 -10.34
N ALA A 127 -6.71 -9.27 -9.45
CA ALA A 127 -7.34 -9.57 -8.17
C ALA A 127 -7.46 -8.34 -7.26
N GLN A 128 -6.51 -7.42 -7.32
CA GLN A 128 -6.61 -6.13 -6.62
C GLN A 128 -7.80 -5.32 -7.14
N ALA A 129 -7.97 -5.25 -8.47
CA ALA A 129 -9.11 -4.56 -9.09
C ALA A 129 -10.44 -5.22 -8.72
N GLU A 130 -10.50 -6.54 -8.78
CA GLU A 130 -11.69 -7.32 -8.44
C GLU A 130 -12.09 -7.16 -6.97
N LYS A 131 -11.10 -7.15 -6.06
CA LYS A 131 -11.33 -6.79 -4.64
C LYS A 131 -11.94 -5.39 -4.52
N GLY A 132 -11.39 -4.39 -5.23
CA GLY A 132 -11.90 -3.02 -5.24
C GLY A 132 -13.33 -2.91 -5.79
N LEU A 133 -13.69 -3.77 -6.73
CA LEU A 133 -15.03 -3.87 -7.31
C LEU A 133 -16.00 -4.75 -6.47
N GLY A 134 -15.51 -5.41 -5.42
CA GLY A 134 -16.30 -6.32 -4.59
C GLY A 134 -16.48 -7.72 -5.20
N ASP A 135 -15.83 -8.05 -6.30
CA ASP A 135 -15.84 -9.40 -6.89
C ASP A 135 -14.79 -10.29 -6.23
N TYR A 136 -15.07 -10.64 -4.97
CA TYR A 136 -14.16 -11.44 -4.14
C TYR A 136 -13.94 -12.86 -4.70
N LEU A 137 -14.92 -13.44 -5.38
CA LEU A 137 -14.80 -14.79 -5.92
C LEU A 137 -13.76 -14.83 -7.04
N THR A 138 -13.84 -13.92 -7.99
CA THR A 138 -12.86 -13.82 -9.08
C THR A 138 -11.48 -13.46 -8.54
N ALA A 139 -11.40 -12.55 -7.56
CA ALA A 139 -10.15 -12.21 -6.90
C ALA A 139 -9.44 -13.43 -6.29
N ILE A 140 -10.19 -14.32 -5.58
CA ILE A 140 -9.63 -15.55 -5.00
C ILE A 140 -9.11 -16.50 -6.08
N VAL A 141 -9.82 -16.63 -7.20
CA VAL A 141 -9.36 -17.48 -8.33
C VAL A 141 -8.01 -17.00 -8.84
N HIS A 142 -7.88 -15.72 -9.15
CA HIS A 142 -6.63 -15.14 -9.64
C HIS A 142 -5.50 -15.20 -8.60
N LEU A 143 -5.79 -14.93 -7.32
CA LEU A 143 -4.79 -15.02 -6.25
C LEU A 143 -4.34 -16.45 -5.99
N THR A 144 -5.24 -17.43 -6.08
CA THR A 144 -4.88 -18.85 -5.95
C THR A 144 -3.99 -19.28 -7.10
N GLN A 145 -4.30 -18.88 -8.32
CA GLN A 145 -3.45 -19.14 -9.47
C GLN A 145 -2.08 -18.45 -9.30
N CYS A 146 -2.06 -17.17 -8.88
CA CYS A 146 -0.85 -16.41 -8.65
C CYS A 146 0.06 -17.07 -7.61
N THR A 147 -0.48 -17.45 -6.44
CA THR A 147 0.29 -18.10 -5.35
C THR A 147 0.73 -19.52 -5.70
N THR A 148 0.04 -20.19 -6.62
CA THR A 148 0.47 -21.50 -7.15
C THR A 148 1.65 -21.34 -8.11
N LEU A 149 1.61 -20.34 -9.00
CA LEU A 149 2.69 -20.04 -9.95
C LEU A 149 3.93 -19.46 -9.25
N ARG A 150 3.70 -18.62 -8.26
CA ARG A 150 4.73 -17.90 -7.50
C ARG A 150 4.47 -18.03 -5.99
N PRO A 151 4.87 -19.14 -5.35
CA PRO A 151 4.69 -19.33 -3.91
C PRO A 151 5.43 -18.28 -3.05
N ASP A 152 6.48 -17.68 -3.61
CA ASP A 152 7.28 -16.60 -3.02
C ASP A 152 6.65 -15.21 -3.17
N PHE A 153 5.50 -15.08 -3.84
CA PHE A 153 4.83 -13.79 -4.00
C PHE A 153 3.96 -13.47 -2.77
N HIS A 154 4.64 -13.06 -1.69
CA HIS A 154 4.00 -12.83 -0.40
C HIS A 154 2.88 -11.78 -0.45
N SER A 155 3.01 -10.73 -1.28
CA SER A 155 1.94 -9.74 -1.45
C SER A 155 0.65 -10.33 -2.03
N ALA A 156 0.76 -11.34 -2.92
CA ALA A 156 -0.42 -12.01 -3.46
C ALA A 156 -1.09 -12.88 -2.39
N ARG A 157 -0.30 -13.57 -1.55
CA ARG A 157 -0.81 -14.35 -0.42
C ARG A 157 -1.49 -13.45 0.62
N LEU A 158 -0.88 -12.30 0.94
CA LEU A 158 -1.47 -11.33 1.86
C LEU A 158 -2.79 -10.76 1.32
N LEU A 159 -2.82 -10.40 0.02
CA LEU A 159 -4.06 -9.93 -0.60
C LEU A 159 -5.14 -11.01 -0.61
N ARG A 160 -4.77 -12.29 -0.79
CA ARG A 160 -5.71 -13.41 -0.70
C ARG A 160 -6.28 -13.53 0.71
N ALA A 161 -5.43 -13.47 1.73
CA ALA A 161 -5.88 -13.46 3.12
C ALA A 161 -6.86 -12.32 3.41
N GLN A 162 -6.59 -11.11 2.91
CA GLN A 162 -7.50 -9.96 3.07
C GLN A 162 -8.85 -10.15 2.36
N VAL A 163 -8.86 -10.77 1.17
CA VAL A 163 -10.11 -11.08 0.45
C VAL A 163 -10.90 -12.16 1.18
N LEU A 164 -10.22 -13.24 1.63
CA LEU A 164 -10.82 -14.32 2.43
C LEU A 164 -11.39 -13.80 3.76
N GLU A 165 -10.71 -12.85 4.39
CA GLU A 165 -11.18 -12.15 5.59
C GLU A 165 -12.49 -11.40 5.31
N ALA A 166 -12.57 -10.65 4.21
CA ALA A 166 -13.78 -9.94 3.81
C ALA A 166 -14.95 -10.90 3.55
N MET A 167 -14.65 -12.16 3.17
CA MET A 167 -15.63 -13.23 2.99
C MET A 167 -15.92 -14.01 4.28
N GLY A 168 -15.22 -13.75 5.38
CA GLY A 168 -15.36 -14.47 6.64
C GLY A 168 -14.79 -15.90 6.64
N GLN A 169 -13.91 -16.22 5.69
CA GLN A 169 -13.31 -17.56 5.54
C GLN A 169 -12.03 -17.68 6.37
N TRP A 170 -12.20 -17.66 7.70
CA TRP A 170 -11.09 -17.50 8.65
C TRP A 170 -10.12 -18.69 8.71
N ASN A 171 -10.54 -19.90 8.39
CA ASN A 171 -9.64 -21.07 8.33
C ASN A 171 -8.63 -20.93 7.17
N GLU A 172 -9.09 -20.44 6.04
CA GLU A 172 -8.25 -20.18 4.86
C GLU A 172 -7.34 -18.98 5.09
N VAL A 173 -7.84 -17.93 5.77
CA VAL A 173 -7.01 -16.79 6.23
C VAL A 173 -5.87 -17.30 7.11
N LEU A 174 -6.18 -18.20 8.07
CA LEU A 174 -5.19 -18.74 8.99
C LEU A 174 -4.06 -19.47 8.25
N ALA A 175 -4.40 -20.31 7.27
CA ALA A 175 -3.40 -21.04 6.47
C ALA A 175 -2.48 -20.08 5.68
N ASP A 176 -3.03 -19.02 5.10
CA ASP A 176 -2.23 -18.03 4.36
C ASP A 176 -1.33 -17.20 5.27
N THR A 177 -1.86 -16.76 6.41
CA THR A 177 -1.10 -15.91 7.35
C THR A 177 -0.04 -16.71 8.10
N GLU A 178 -0.28 -17.99 8.44
CA GLU A 178 0.73 -18.89 9.00
C GLU A 178 1.95 -18.99 8.09
N ALA A 179 1.75 -19.25 6.80
CA ALA A 179 2.83 -19.31 5.82
C ALA A 179 3.56 -17.96 5.64
N LEU A 180 2.87 -16.82 5.81
CA LEU A 180 3.51 -15.49 5.77
C LEU A 180 4.38 -15.24 7.00
N VAL A 181 3.90 -15.58 8.19
CA VAL A 181 4.65 -15.42 9.45
C VAL A 181 5.87 -16.35 9.49
N GLU A 182 5.77 -17.59 8.96
CA GLU A 182 6.92 -18.50 8.84
C GLU A 182 8.04 -17.92 7.98
N THR A 183 7.70 -17.18 6.91
CA THR A 183 8.71 -16.58 6.01
C THR A 183 9.29 -15.29 6.53
N ASN A 184 8.53 -14.49 7.25
CA ASN A 184 8.98 -13.23 7.85
C ASN A 184 8.29 -12.98 9.20
N PRO A 185 8.82 -13.55 10.29
CA PRO A 185 8.23 -13.42 11.61
C PRO A 185 8.34 -12.02 12.23
N GLU A 186 9.16 -11.13 11.67
CA GLU A 186 9.29 -9.74 12.14
C GLU A 186 8.38 -8.77 11.36
N ASN A 187 7.59 -9.26 10.42
CA ASN A 187 6.64 -8.41 9.70
C ASN A 187 5.37 -8.20 10.54
N GLU A 188 5.17 -6.97 11.00
CA GLU A 188 4.04 -6.57 11.85
C GLU A 188 2.69 -6.90 11.21
N GLU A 189 2.52 -6.62 9.92
CA GLU A 189 1.26 -6.84 9.20
C GLU A 189 0.90 -8.33 9.10
N TYR A 190 1.91 -9.20 8.89
CA TYR A 190 1.70 -10.64 8.84
C TYR A 190 1.31 -11.19 10.23
N GLN A 191 2.02 -10.78 11.26
CA GLN A 191 1.73 -11.14 12.65
C GLN A 191 0.33 -10.69 13.06
N PHE A 192 -0.04 -9.46 12.73
CA PHE A 192 -1.35 -8.89 13.06
C PHE A 192 -2.48 -9.64 12.34
N SER A 193 -2.34 -9.89 11.04
CA SER A 193 -3.33 -10.65 10.27
C SER A 193 -3.48 -12.09 10.80
N HIS A 194 -2.37 -12.73 11.18
CA HIS A 194 -2.38 -14.06 11.77
C HIS A 194 -3.07 -14.08 13.15
N ALA A 195 -2.77 -13.10 14.02
CA ALA A 195 -3.41 -12.97 15.33
C ALA A 195 -4.94 -12.81 15.21
N ARG A 196 -5.38 -12.01 14.22
CA ARG A 196 -6.82 -11.85 13.92
C ARG A 196 -7.45 -13.16 13.48
N ALA A 197 -6.80 -13.88 12.56
CA ALA A 197 -7.29 -15.19 12.09
C ALA A 197 -7.42 -16.18 13.26
N LEU A 198 -6.40 -16.31 14.11
CA LEU A 198 -6.43 -17.14 15.31
C LEU A 198 -7.61 -16.78 16.24
N SER A 199 -7.83 -15.49 16.48
CA SER A 199 -8.93 -15.01 17.30
C SER A 199 -10.30 -15.41 16.74
N HIS A 200 -10.48 -15.31 15.42
CA HIS A 200 -11.75 -15.64 14.76
C HIS A 200 -12.03 -17.16 14.66
N VAL A 201 -10.98 -17.99 14.62
CA VAL A 201 -11.16 -19.45 14.67
C VAL A 201 -11.23 -19.99 16.11
N GLY A 202 -11.21 -19.12 17.14
CA GLY A 202 -11.35 -19.51 18.55
C GLY A 202 -10.08 -20.07 19.19
N ARG A 203 -8.90 -19.86 18.58
CA ARG A 203 -7.59 -20.20 19.17
C ARG A 203 -7.09 -19.04 20.05
N GLU A 204 -7.84 -18.74 21.11
CA GLU A 204 -7.72 -17.50 21.88
C GLU A 204 -6.35 -17.32 22.55
N ASP A 205 -5.78 -18.36 23.16
CA ASP A 205 -4.47 -18.26 23.83
C ASP A 205 -3.34 -18.00 22.82
N GLU A 206 -3.41 -18.58 21.64
CA GLU A 206 -2.44 -18.36 20.57
C GLU A 206 -2.62 -16.95 19.96
N ALA A 207 -3.86 -16.50 19.79
CA ALA A 207 -4.15 -15.14 19.36
C ALA A 207 -3.59 -14.10 20.34
N ILE A 208 -3.73 -14.32 21.63
CA ILE A 208 -3.15 -13.46 22.69
C ILE A 208 -1.63 -13.38 22.51
N GLN A 209 -0.94 -14.51 22.36
CA GLN A 209 0.52 -14.54 22.18
C GLN A 209 0.95 -13.78 20.92
N GLN A 210 0.20 -13.95 19.82
CA GLN A 210 0.50 -13.27 18.56
C GLN A 210 0.25 -11.76 18.64
N PHE A 211 -0.85 -11.31 19.28
CA PHE A 211 -1.07 -9.88 19.50
C PHE A 211 -0.02 -9.26 20.45
N GLU A 212 0.40 -9.99 21.49
CA GLU A 212 1.51 -9.56 22.34
C GLU A 212 2.80 -9.40 21.52
N ALA A 213 3.10 -10.31 20.59
CA ALA A 213 4.24 -10.20 19.68
C ALA A 213 4.14 -8.99 18.74
N VAL A 214 2.94 -8.72 18.19
CA VAL A 214 2.70 -7.49 17.39
C VAL A 214 3.04 -6.24 18.21
N LEU A 215 2.61 -6.17 19.48
CA LEU A 215 2.88 -5.02 20.34
C LEU A 215 4.34 -4.92 20.81
N GLN A 216 5.11 -6.02 20.77
CA GLN A 216 6.56 -5.96 20.95
C GLN A 216 7.26 -5.35 19.73
N LEU A 217 6.76 -5.59 18.51
CA LEU A 217 7.27 -4.98 17.28
C LEU A 217 6.85 -3.50 17.17
N ASN A 218 5.58 -3.22 17.47
CA ASN A 218 5.02 -1.87 17.39
C ASN A 218 4.06 -1.60 18.56
N PRO A 219 4.54 -0.98 19.65
CA PRO A 219 3.70 -0.63 20.81
C PRO A 219 2.60 0.40 20.52
N PHE A 220 2.68 1.07 19.36
CA PHE A 220 1.72 2.09 18.93
C PHE A 220 0.62 1.54 18.01
N ASN A 221 0.56 0.24 17.77
CA ASN A 221 -0.49 -0.37 16.96
C ASN A 221 -1.83 -0.34 17.70
N ARG A 222 -2.62 0.71 17.43
CA ARG A 222 -3.92 0.97 18.08
C ARG A 222 -4.90 -0.19 17.88
N GLU A 223 -4.91 -0.78 16.69
CA GLU A 223 -5.82 -1.88 16.34
C GLU A 223 -5.47 -3.16 17.12
N ALA A 224 -4.18 -3.50 17.20
CA ALA A 224 -3.71 -4.64 17.98
C ALA A 224 -4.05 -4.50 19.47
N ILE A 225 -3.88 -3.30 20.04
CA ILE A 225 -4.25 -3.00 21.44
C ILE A 225 -5.75 -3.27 21.66
N LEU A 226 -6.61 -2.77 20.77
CA LEU A 226 -8.05 -2.96 20.92
C LEU A 226 -8.47 -4.42 20.71
N CYS A 227 -7.84 -5.13 19.78
CA CYS A 227 -8.11 -6.56 19.55
C CYS A 227 -7.67 -7.40 20.76
N LEU A 228 -6.44 -7.21 21.24
CA LEU A 228 -5.93 -7.92 22.42
C LEU A 228 -6.74 -7.61 23.68
N GLY A 229 -7.10 -6.35 23.88
CA GLY A 229 -7.92 -5.95 25.03
C GLY A 229 -9.29 -6.62 25.03
N ARG A 230 -9.99 -6.61 23.89
CA ARG A 230 -11.27 -7.34 23.73
C ARG A 230 -11.11 -8.84 23.98
N LEU A 231 -10.00 -9.43 23.54
CA LEU A 231 -9.72 -10.85 23.73
C LEU A 231 -9.45 -11.16 25.23
N TYR A 232 -8.77 -10.27 25.95
CA TYR A 232 -8.65 -10.39 27.40
C TYR A 232 -10.00 -10.27 28.12
N GLU A 233 -10.88 -9.37 27.66
CA GLU A 233 -12.22 -9.21 28.23
C GLU A 233 -13.08 -10.47 28.00
N SER A 234 -13.11 -11.02 26.77
CA SER A 234 -13.88 -12.22 26.44
C SER A 234 -13.40 -13.46 27.20
N THR A 235 -12.09 -13.55 27.46
CA THR A 235 -11.48 -14.64 28.25
C THR A 235 -11.48 -14.37 29.78
N SER A 236 -12.24 -13.36 30.24
CA SER A 236 -12.35 -12.97 31.65
C SER A 236 -11.03 -12.50 32.29
N ARG A 237 -10.05 -12.10 31.50
CA ARG A 237 -8.74 -11.58 31.96
C ARG A 237 -8.79 -10.04 32.12
N ARG A 238 -9.83 -9.52 32.78
CA ARG A 238 -10.14 -8.08 32.89
C ARG A 238 -8.98 -7.24 33.44
N ASP A 239 -8.23 -7.76 34.40
CA ASP A 239 -7.07 -7.06 34.96
C ASP A 239 -5.99 -6.84 33.94
N LYS A 240 -5.77 -7.83 33.01
CA LYS A 240 -4.85 -7.68 31.89
C LYS A 240 -5.35 -6.65 30.87
N ALA A 241 -6.65 -6.65 30.56
CA ALA A 241 -7.25 -5.65 29.69
C ALA A 241 -7.09 -4.23 30.28
N LEU A 242 -7.39 -4.05 31.58
CA LEU A 242 -7.23 -2.77 32.27
C LEU A 242 -5.79 -2.26 32.21
N LYS A 243 -4.82 -3.15 32.46
CA LYS A 243 -3.40 -2.82 32.40
C LYS A 243 -2.99 -2.42 30.98
N LEU A 244 -3.37 -3.21 29.97
CA LEU A 244 -3.05 -2.95 28.55
C LEU A 244 -3.57 -1.58 28.09
N TYR A 245 -4.84 -1.27 28.38
CA TYR A 245 -5.42 0.02 28.00
C TYR A 245 -4.79 1.18 28.78
N THR A 246 -4.37 0.98 30.03
CA THR A 246 -3.67 2.01 30.81
C THR A 246 -2.30 2.30 30.19
N GLU A 247 -1.50 1.28 29.90
CA GLU A 247 -0.21 1.42 29.23
C GLU A 247 -0.36 2.08 27.85
N ALA A 248 -1.40 1.73 27.09
CA ALA A 248 -1.70 2.35 25.81
C ALA A 248 -2.03 3.84 25.92
N ILE A 249 -2.79 4.25 26.93
CA ILE A 249 -3.15 5.65 27.20
C ILE A 249 -1.92 6.45 27.67
N ASP A 250 -1.05 5.83 28.47
CA ASP A 250 0.20 6.47 28.90
C ASP A 250 1.12 6.76 27.71
N LEU A 251 1.17 5.85 26.72
CA LEU A 251 1.94 6.01 25.48
C LEU A 251 1.27 6.95 24.47
N MET A 252 -0.05 6.92 24.40
CA MET A 252 -0.87 7.67 23.43
C MET A 252 -2.03 8.37 24.15
N PRO A 253 -1.80 9.54 24.77
CA PRO A 253 -2.84 10.25 25.55
C PRO A 253 -4.03 10.76 24.72
N ASP A 254 -3.94 10.67 23.40
CA ASP A 254 -4.98 11.03 22.41
C ASP A 254 -5.79 9.82 21.92
N PHE A 255 -5.57 8.62 22.47
CA PHE A 255 -6.22 7.39 22.02
C PHE A 255 -7.63 7.26 22.62
N ALA A 256 -8.63 7.93 22.00
CA ALA A 256 -10.01 7.98 22.46
C ALA A 256 -10.64 6.60 22.69
N GLU A 257 -10.38 5.64 21.77
CA GLU A 257 -10.94 4.29 21.84
C GLU A 257 -10.38 3.49 23.02
N ALA A 258 -9.11 3.72 23.42
CA ALA A 258 -8.53 3.07 24.60
C ALA A 258 -9.16 3.58 25.89
N TYR A 259 -9.46 4.89 26.00
CA TYR A 259 -10.22 5.44 27.12
C TYR A 259 -11.62 4.81 27.17
N LYS A 260 -12.33 4.73 26.05
CA LYS A 260 -13.64 4.10 25.98
C LYS A 260 -13.60 2.65 26.44
N ALA A 261 -12.64 1.89 25.94
CA ALA A 261 -12.47 0.48 26.27
C ALA A 261 -12.12 0.30 27.75
N ARG A 262 -11.17 1.10 28.29
CA ARG A 262 -10.81 1.07 29.69
C ARG A 262 -11.99 1.42 30.61
N GLY A 263 -12.78 2.42 30.25
CA GLY A 263 -14.00 2.78 30.93
C GLY A 263 -15.00 1.62 31.00
N GLY A 264 -15.15 0.88 29.89
CA GLY A 264 -15.97 -0.34 29.85
C GLY A 264 -15.49 -1.41 30.85
N VAL A 265 -14.17 -1.67 30.88
CA VAL A 265 -13.56 -2.63 31.82
C VAL A 265 -13.73 -2.15 33.28
N LYS A 266 -13.49 -0.85 33.60
CA LYS A 266 -13.70 -0.29 34.95
C LYS A 266 -15.14 -0.45 35.42
N HIS A 267 -16.12 -0.19 34.53
CA HIS A 267 -17.53 -0.42 34.87
C HIS A 267 -17.82 -1.88 35.23
N GLN A 268 -17.29 -2.83 34.42
CA GLN A 268 -17.42 -4.27 34.75
C GLN A 268 -16.76 -4.66 36.07
N LEU A 269 -15.72 -3.92 36.47
CA LEU A 269 -15.06 -4.07 37.80
C LEU A 269 -15.73 -3.27 38.92
N LYS A 270 -16.86 -2.61 38.63
CA LYS A 270 -17.64 -1.77 39.57
C LYS A 270 -16.93 -0.47 40.02
N ASP A 271 -15.98 0.02 39.19
CA ASP A 271 -15.41 1.36 39.32
C ASP A 271 -16.18 2.33 38.40
N ASP A 272 -17.40 2.68 38.82
CA ASP A 272 -18.27 3.53 38.01
C ASP A 272 -17.75 4.97 37.91
N ALA A 273 -17.03 5.47 38.94
CA ALA A 273 -16.45 6.80 38.92
C ALA A 273 -15.30 6.88 37.88
N GLY A 274 -14.38 5.94 37.89
CA GLY A 274 -13.29 5.88 36.95
C GLY A 274 -13.77 5.58 35.50
N ALA A 275 -14.86 4.81 35.39
CA ALA A 275 -15.50 4.57 34.07
C ALA A 275 -16.09 5.86 33.48
N ALA A 276 -16.79 6.67 34.31
CA ALA A 276 -17.38 7.94 33.88
C ALA A 276 -16.30 8.96 33.44
N GLU A 277 -15.16 9.01 34.16
CA GLU A 277 -14.02 9.86 33.79
C GLU A 277 -13.42 9.47 32.45
N ASP A 278 -13.14 8.17 32.24
CA ASP A 278 -12.59 7.65 31.00
C ASP A 278 -13.55 7.88 29.80
N LEU A 279 -14.85 7.64 29.98
CA LEU A 279 -15.85 7.90 28.93
C LEU A 279 -15.95 9.37 28.56
N LYS A 280 -15.91 10.27 29.55
CA LYS A 280 -15.86 11.71 29.34
C LYS A 280 -14.61 12.07 28.49
N ARG A 281 -13.44 11.55 28.86
CA ARG A 281 -12.20 11.81 28.17
C ARG A 281 -12.24 11.29 26.73
N SER A 282 -12.80 10.10 26.52
CA SER A 282 -13.00 9.56 25.17
C SER A 282 -13.85 10.48 24.27
N LEU A 283 -14.93 11.06 24.82
CA LEU A 283 -15.80 12.00 24.09
C LEU A 283 -15.09 13.33 23.76
N GLU A 284 -14.24 13.83 24.68
CA GLU A 284 -13.45 15.05 24.45
C GLU A 284 -12.40 14.86 23.33
N LEU A 285 -11.90 13.64 23.15
CA LEU A 285 -10.88 13.29 22.16
C LEU A 285 -11.48 12.82 20.82
N ALA A 286 -12.77 12.46 20.78
CA ALA A 286 -13.43 12.05 19.54
C ALA A 286 -13.50 13.22 18.57
N PRO A 287 -13.11 13.04 17.30
CA PRO A 287 -13.31 14.07 16.26
C PRO A 287 -14.83 14.31 16.07
N GLU A 288 -15.21 15.57 15.86
CA GLU A 288 -16.57 15.97 15.48
C GLU A 288 -17.02 15.39 14.13
#